data_7949a81da102f03c4244a1fc9ff56c9d
#
_entry.id   7949a81da102f03c4244a1fc9ff56c9d
#
_cell.length_a   1.000
_cell.length_b   1.000
_cell.length_c   1.000
_cell.angle_alpha   90.00
_cell.angle_beta   90.00
_cell.angle_gamma   90.00
#
_symmetry.space_group_name_H-M   'P 1'
#
loop_
_entity.id
_entity.type
_entity.pdbx_description
1 polymer ?
#
loop_
_entity_poly.entity_id
_entity_poly.type
_entity_poly.pdbx_seq_one_letter_code
_entity_poly.pdbx_strand_id
1 'polypeptide(L)'
;MAAFYGADLQNHVLTLMSVAAHIYKHPSIRNSINLMVVKNFCGKEGLCDTLGVADIGTICDPSKSCSVIEDEGLQAAYTLAHELEALCPLGRRLRAVETLGGPRVSSSPGHVLSMPHDDSKPCARLFGPLGKHHMMAPLFVHLNKTLPWSPCSAMYLTELLDGGHGDCLLDAPTSALPLPTGLPGRRALYELDQQCKQIFGLGFRHCPNTSAQDICAQLWCHMDGAEPLCHTKNGSLPWADGTPCGPGSLCLDGSCLPQEEVEKPKAVVDGGWSPWGPWGECSRTCGGGVQFSHRECEDPEPRNGGRYCLGRRAKYQSCHTEECPPDGKSFREQQCEKYNAYNYTDVEGNLLQWVPKYAGVSPRDRCKLFCRARGRSEFKVFEAKVIDGTPCGPETLAICVRGQCVKAGCDHVVDSPRKLDKCGVCGGKGNSCRKVSGSLNPSSYGYSDIVTIPAGATNIDVKQRSHPGVQNDGNYLALKTADGQYLLNGNLAISAVEQDILVKGTILKYSGSITSLERLQSFWPLPEPLTVQLLTVPGEVFPPKVKYTFFVPNDVNFSIQSSKERATTNVIQPLLNAQWVLGDWSECSSSCGAGWQRRAVECRDPRGQASTTCDEALKPEDGKPCGSQPCAL
;
A
#
# COMPACT_ATOMS: atom_id res chain seq x y z
N MET A 1 29.29 21.02 -7.33
CA MET A 1 28.46 21.95 -8.12
C MET A 1 28.74 23.43 -7.82
N ALA A 2 28.42 23.99 -6.65
CA ALA A 2 28.58 25.45 -6.41
C ALA A 2 30.00 25.97 -6.63
N ALA A 3 31.04 25.22 -6.25
CA ALA A 3 32.44 25.59 -6.48
C ALA A 3 32.86 25.54 -7.97
N PHE A 4 32.19 24.74 -8.77
CA PHE A 4 32.49 24.57 -10.20
C PHE A 4 31.73 25.58 -11.07
N TYR A 5 30.41 25.70 -10.86
CA TYR A 5 29.54 26.52 -11.70
C TYR A 5 29.40 27.97 -11.21
N GLY A 6 29.67 28.25 -9.93
CA GLY A 6 29.54 29.60 -9.36
C GLY A 6 28.18 30.24 -9.65
N ALA A 7 28.19 31.39 -10.35
CA ALA A 7 26.98 32.11 -10.74
C ALA A 7 26.12 31.38 -11.78
N ASP A 8 26.69 30.46 -12.55
CA ASP A 8 26.01 29.69 -13.59
C ASP A 8 25.29 28.45 -13.10
N LEU A 9 25.41 28.12 -11.81
CA LEU A 9 24.79 26.94 -11.23
C LEU A 9 23.27 26.88 -11.47
N GLN A 10 22.58 28.01 -11.32
CA GLN A 10 21.13 28.07 -11.59
C GLN A 10 20.82 27.79 -13.06
N ASN A 11 21.61 28.35 -13.97
CA ASN A 11 21.45 28.10 -15.40
C ASN A 11 21.72 26.65 -15.76
N HIS A 12 22.70 26.02 -15.14
CA HIS A 12 23.01 24.61 -15.32
C HIS A 12 21.82 23.74 -14.87
N VAL A 13 21.35 23.90 -13.63
CA VAL A 13 20.21 23.13 -13.09
C VAL A 13 18.94 23.31 -13.94
N LEU A 14 18.61 24.54 -14.34
CA LEU A 14 17.46 24.79 -15.19
C LEU A 14 17.63 24.16 -16.59
N THR A 15 18.86 24.04 -17.09
CA THR A 15 19.12 23.33 -18.35
C THR A 15 18.92 21.84 -18.20
N LEU A 16 19.40 21.20 -17.12
CA LEU A 16 19.14 19.81 -16.82
C LEU A 16 17.62 19.53 -16.73
N MET A 17 16.90 20.38 -16.02
CA MET A 17 15.43 20.29 -15.91
C MET A 17 14.73 20.48 -17.27
N SER A 18 15.26 21.36 -18.15
CA SER A 18 14.70 21.53 -19.49
C SER A 18 14.86 20.29 -20.35
N VAL A 19 16.03 19.62 -20.29
CA VAL A 19 16.28 18.36 -21.02
C VAL A 19 15.37 17.26 -20.47
N ALA A 20 15.29 17.09 -19.15
CA ALA A 20 14.40 16.10 -18.53
C ALA A 20 12.93 16.37 -18.89
N ALA A 21 12.48 17.62 -18.86
CA ALA A 21 11.13 18.00 -19.27
C ALA A 21 10.83 17.63 -20.73
N HIS A 22 11.83 17.75 -21.63
CA HIS A 22 11.70 17.34 -23.02
C HIS A 22 11.51 15.83 -23.15
N ILE A 23 12.27 15.04 -22.39
CA ILE A 23 12.16 13.57 -22.36
C ILE A 23 10.74 13.15 -21.90
N TYR A 24 10.19 13.78 -20.85
CA TYR A 24 8.83 13.49 -20.37
C TYR A 24 7.70 13.95 -21.31
N LYS A 25 7.98 14.83 -22.24
CA LYS A 25 7.03 15.22 -23.29
C LYS A 25 7.03 14.27 -24.48
N HIS A 26 7.95 13.31 -24.52
CA HIS A 26 8.03 12.38 -25.64
C HIS A 26 6.80 11.45 -25.69
N PRO A 27 6.16 11.24 -26.85
CA PRO A 27 4.93 10.45 -26.99
C PRO A 27 5.04 9.03 -26.46
N SER A 28 6.25 8.42 -26.47
CA SER A 28 6.46 7.04 -25.98
C SER A 28 6.08 6.82 -24.53
N ILE A 29 6.03 7.87 -23.68
CA ILE A 29 5.56 7.77 -22.29
C ILE A 29 4.03 7.58 -22.19
N ARG A 30 3.31 7.89 -23.28
CA ARG A 30 1.84 7.80 -23.40
C ARG A 30 1.05 8.55 -22.33
N ASN A 31 1.61 9.62 -21.78
CA ASN A 31 0.99 10.45 -20.74
C ASN A 31 1.41 11.91 -20.89
N SER A 32 0.57 12.82 -20.42
CA SER A 32 0.87 14.25 -20.42
C SER A 32 1.56 14.64 -19.12
N ILE A 33 2.89 14.72 -19.14
CA ILE A 33 3.69 15.12 -17.98
C ILE A 33 4.36 16.46 -18.27
N ASN A 34 4.05 17.47 -17.44
CA ASN A 34 4.69 18.78 -17.47
C ASN A 34 5.57 18.96 -16.23
N LEU A 35 6.89 19.05 -16.44
CA LEU A 35 7.82 19.40 -15.38
C LEU A 35 7.88 20.93 -15.23
N MET A 36 7.69 21.40 -13.99
CA MET A 36 7.74 22.81 -13.63
C MET A 36 8.66 22.99 -12.43
N VAL A 37 9.61 23.93 -12.51
CA VAL A 37 10.52 24.24 -11.41
C VAL A 37 9.94 25.41 -10.62
N VAL A 38 9.59 25.15 -9.36
CA VAL A 38 9.02 26.16 -8.46
C VAL A 38 10.08 26.79 -7.57
N LYS A 39 11.09 26.02 -7.17
CA LYS A 39 12.17 26.47 -6.28
C LYS A 39 13.44 25.68 -6.53
N ASN A 40 14.59 26.38 -6.54
CA ASN A 40 15.89 25.76 -6.74
C ASN A 40 16.67 25.72 -5.42
N PHE A 41 17.25 24.56 -5.06
CA PHE A 41 18.08 24.36 -3.88
C PHE A 41 19.44 23.78 -4.26
N CYS A 42 20.52 24.46 -3.87
CA CYS A 42 21.87 23.94 -3.95
C CYS A 42 22.34 23.63 -2.53
N GLY A 43 22.60 22.34 -2.23
CA GLY A 43 23.12 21.87 -0.94
C GLY A 43 24.64 21.85 -0.89
N LYS A 44 25.22 21.86 0.31
CA LYS A 44 26.66 21.83 0.57
C LYS A 44 27.16 20.41 0.75
N GLU A 45 28.25 20.09 0.03
CA GLU A 45 29.27 19.06 0.24
C GLU A 45 28.88 17.61 0.62
N GLY A 46 29.29 16.66 -0.22
CA GLY A 46 29.41 15.23 0.04
C GLY A 46 29.59 14.43 -1.25
N LEU A 47 30.66 13.64 -1.34
CA LEU A 47 30.93 12.69 -2.42
C LEU A 47 29.93 11.52 -2.33
N CYS A 48 29.25 11.21 -3.42
CA CYS A 48 28.40 10.04 -3.56
C CYS A 48 28.88 9.16 -4.72
N ASP A 49 29.04 7.87 -4.46
CA ASP A 49 29.40 6.87 -5.48
C ASP A 49 28.17 6.34 -6.26
N THR A 50 27.01 6.91 -6.05
CA THR A 50 25.75 6.50 -6.67
C THR A 50 25.20 7.65 -7.50
N LEU A 51 24.89 7.41 -8.78
CA LEU A 51 24.39 8.42 -9.73
C LEU A 51 23.05 9.03 -9.32
N GLY A 52 22.19 8.24 -8.68
CA GLY A 52 20.91 8.71 -8.16
C GLY A 52 20.22 7.68 -7.27
N VAL A 53 19.34 8.12 -6.38
CA VAL A 53 18.52 7.28 -5.47
C VAL A 53 17.18 7.95 -5.19
N ALA A 54 16.06 7.21 -5.30
CA ALA A 54 14.72 7.62 -4.84
C ALA A 54 13.84 6.42 -4.44
N ASP A 55 12.72 6.68 -3.78
CA ASP A 55 11.75 5.65 -3.38
C ASP A 55 10.63 5.43 -4.42
N ILE A 56 10.22 4.18 -4.63
CA ILE A 56 9.22 3.80 -5.66
C ILE A 56 7.81 4.26 -5.30
N GLY A 57 7.10 4.90 -6.25
CA GLY A 57 5.68 5.24 -6.14
C GLY A 57 5.37 6.28 -5.06
N THR A 58 6.31 7.16 -4.75
CA THR A 58 6.21 8.12 -3.64
C THR A 58 5.86 9.53 -4.08
N ILE A 59 5.51 9.76 -5.34
CA ILE A 59 5.28 11.10 -5.92
C ILE A 59 4.32 11.98 -5.11
N CYS A 60 3.31 11.40 -4.48
CA CYS A 60 2.34 12.10 -3.65
C CYS A 60 2.62 12.03 -2.14
N ASP A 61 3.78 11.53 -1.72
CA ASP A 61 4.22 11.55 -0.32
C ASP A 61 5.35 12.58 -0.13
N PRO A 62 5.06 13.80 0.40
CA PRO A 62 6.08 14.86 0.54
C PRO A 62 7.26 14.49 1.43
N SER A 63 7.13 13.45 2.25
CA SER A 63 8.19 12.98 3.15
C SER A 63 9.16 12.00 2.49
N LYS A 64 8.76 11.40 1.37
CA LYS A 64 9.51 10.35 0.66
C LYS A 64 9.77 10.66 -0.81
N SER A 65 9.01 11.61 -1.37
CA SER A 65 9.13 12.02 -2.77
C SER A 65 10.36 12.91 -2.95
N CYS A 66 11.55 12.31 -2.86
CA CYS A 66 12.80 12.98 -3.13
C CYS A 66 13.86 12.00 -3.67
N SER A 67 14.76 12.53 -4.47
CA SER A 67 15.92 11.81 -4.98
C SER A 67 17.21 12.63 -4.84
N VAL A 68 18.33 11.97 -4.88
CA VAL A 68 19.67 12.54 -4.91
C VAL A 68 20.30 12.17 -6.24
N ILE A 69 20.88 13.12 -6.94
CA ILE A 69 21.46 12.93 -8.26
C ILE A 69 22.89 13.47 -8.23
N GLU A 70 23.84 12.68 -8.73
CA GLU A 70 25.20 13.11 -8.96
C GLU A 70 25.28 13.95 -10.23
N ASP A 71 26.03 15.06 -10.16
CA ASP A 71 26.22 15.94 -11.32
C ASP A 71 27.38 15.45 -12.18
N GLU A 72 27.06 14.87 -13.32
CA GLU A 72 27.98 14.49 -14.38
C GLU A 72 27.77 15.36 -15.64
N GLY A 73 27.64 16.68 -15.45
CA GLY A 73 27.34 17.58 -16.54
C GLY A 73 25.95 17.35 -17.13
N LEU A 74 25.80 17.50 -18.45
CA LEU A 74 24.48 17.40 -19.10
C LEU A 74 23.87 15.99 -19.01
N GLN A 75 24.69 14.95 -18.76
CA GLN A 75 24.19 13.59 -18.55
C GLN A 75 23.32 13.46 -17.31
N ALA A 76 23.54 14.28 -16.29
CA ALA A 76 22.69 14.32 -15.11
C ALA A 76 21.22 14.60 -15.45
N ALA A 77 20.89 15.18 -16.60
CA ALA A 77 19.53 15.34 -17.05
C ALA A 77 18.81 14.01 -17.36
N TYR A 78 19.55 13.01 -17.85
CA TYR A 78 19.00 11.67 -18.09
C TYR A 78 18.82 10.92 -16.77
N THR A 79 19.79 11.02 -15.86
CA THR A 79 19.66 10.53 -14.50
C THR A 79 18.47 11.20 -13.80
N LEU A 80 18.32 12.51 -13.95
CA LEU A 80 17.16 13.25 -13.45
C LEU A 80 15.83 12.73 -14.02
N ALA A 81 15.76 12.43 -15.31
CA ALA A 81 14.56 11.86 -15.93
C ALA A 81 14.30 10.42 -15.45
N HIS A 82 15.38 9.63 -15.24
CA HIS A 82 15.29 8.31 -14.65
C HIS A 82 14.79 8.36 -13.20
N GLU A 83 15.24 9.34 -12.42
CA GLU A 83 15.00 9.48 -10.99
C GLU A 83 13.71 10.28 -10.65
N LEU A 84 13.28 11.16 -11.44
CA LEU A 84 12.38 12.31 -11.29
C LEU A 84 11.93 12.64 -9.86
N GLU A 85 12.32 13.82 -9.44
CA GLU A 85 12.25 14.35 -8.08
C GLU A 85 11.10 15.34 -7.87
N ALA A 86 10.31 15.13 -6.80
CA ALA A 86 9.71 16.24 -6.07
C ALA A 86 10.73 16.69 -5.02
N LEU A 87 11.27 17.91 -5.16
CA LEU A 87 12.29 18.46 -4.27
C LEU A 87 11.83 18.43 -2.81
N CYS A 88 12.52 17.66 -1.96
CA CYS A 88 12.30 17.66 -0.53
C CYS A 88 12.45 19.08 0.06
N PRO A 89 11.52 19.56 0.91
CA PRO A 89 11.76 20.74 1.72
C PRO A 89 12.81 20.39 2.78
N LEU A 90 14.03 20.84 2.61
CA LEU A 90 15.14 20.69 3.56
C LEU A 90 14.82 21.40 4.88
N GLY A 91 14.19 20.65 5.81
CA GLY A 91 13.90 21.09 7.17
C GLY A 91 14.24 20.08 8.25
N ARG A 92 14.70 18.88 7.93
CA ARG A 92 15.18 17.93 8.94
C ARG A 92 16.52 17.31 8.50
N ARG A 93 17.51 17.51 9.35
CA ARG A 93 18.85 16.90 9.25
C ARG A 93 18.72 15.39 9.04
N LEU A 94 19.12 14.90 7.87
CA LEU A 94 19.46 13.48 7.68
C LEU A 94 20.65 13.17 8.59
N ARG A 95 20.43 12.43 9.67
CA ARG A 95 21.52 11.72 10.35
C ARG A 95 21.85 10.54 9.46
N ALA A 96 23.05 10.54 8.92
CA ALA A 96 23.67 9.35 8.38
C ALA A 96 23.68 8.29 9.49
N VAL A 97 22.93 7.22 9.30
CA VAL A 97 23.06 6.01 10.09
C VAL A 97 23.99 5.11 9.32
N GLU A 98 25.28 5.13 9.72
CA GLU A 98 26.17 4.03 9.45
C GLU A 98 25.63 2.79 10.14
N THR A 99 25.08 1.84 9.40
CA THR A 99 24.88 0.49 9.87
C THR A 99 25.65 -0.48 8.99
N LEU A 100 26.57 -1.14 9.65
CA LEU A 100 27.38 -2.25 9.20
C LEU A 100 26.52 -3.39 8.59
N GLY A 101 26.88 -3.79 7.34
CA GLY A 101 26.79 -5.19 6.91
C GLY A 101 25.39 -5.79 6.76
N GLY A 102 24.55 -5.27 5.85
CA GLY A 102 23.37 -5.96 5.33
C GLY A 102 23.39 -6.03 3.80
N PRO A 103 22.69 -6.99 3.16
CA PRO A 103 22.69 -7.11 1.70
C PRO A 103 22.14 -5.82 1.08
N ARG A 104 22.88 -5.28 0.13
CA ARG A 104 22.50 -4.08 -0.64
C ARG A 104 21.15 -4.32 -1.31
N VAL A 105 20.11 -3.71 -0.80
CA VAL A 105 18.85 -3.54 -1.53
C VAL A 105 19.09 -2.42 -2.53
N SER A 106 19.32 -2.79 -3.78
CA SER A 106 19.38 -1.87 -4.90
C SER A 106 17.96 -1.31 -5.11
N SER A 107 17.70 -0.15 -4.56
CA SER A 107 16.47 0.63 -4.87
C SER A 107 16.85 1.74 -5.83
N SER A 108 16.43 1.64 -7.07
CA SER A 108 16.58 2.64 -8.13
C SER A 108 15.22 3.13 -8.62
N PRO A 109 15.11 4.31 -9.08
CA PRO A 109 13.93 5.18 -8.94
C PRO A 109 13.37 5.96 -10.14
N GLY A 110 13.21 5.60 -11.32
CA GLY A 110 12.07 6.00 -12.17
C GLY A 110 10.75 5.69 -11.44
N HIS A 111 10.94 5.28 -10.41
CA HIS A 111 10.35 4.73 -9.25
C HIS A 111 9.49 5.72 -8.47
N VAL A 112 9.77 7.01 -8.37
CA VAL A 112 8.86 7.99 -7.79
C VAL A 112 7.51 7.99 -8.53
N LEU A 113 7.54 7.80 -9.85
CA LEU A 113 6.36 7.59 -10.69
C LEU A 113 5.97 6.11 -10.86
N SER A 114 6.40 5.23 -9.95
CA SER A 114 6.10 3.78 -9.95
C SER A 114 6.64 2.98 -11.13
N MET A 115 7.58 3.50 -11.90
CA MET A 115 8.16 2.76 -13.02
C MET A 115 9.30 1.85 -12.53
N PRO A 116 9.23 0.52 -12.66
CA PRO A 116 10.34 -0.38 -12.35
C PRO A 116 11.40 -0.36 -13.46
N HIS A 117 12.57 -0.90 -13.19
CA HIS A 117 13.55 -1.15 -14.25
C HIS A 117 12.98 -2.05 -15.35
N ASP A 118 13.43 -1.82 -16.59
CA ASP A 118 12.99 -2.57 -17.77
C ASP A 118 13.37 -4.06 -17.73
N ASP A 119 14.41 -4.43 -16.97
CA ASP A 119 14.81 -5.83 -16.75
C ASP A 119 14.11 -6.49 -15.55
N SER A 120 13.20 -5.76 -14.88
CA SER A 120 12.43 -6.32 -13.76
C SER A 120 11.60 -7.53 -14.19
N LYS A 121 11.40 -8.48 -13.27
CA LYS A 121 10.59 -9.68 -13.54
C LYS A 121 9.19 -9.38 -14.10
N PRO A 122 8.44 -8.35 -13.61
CA PRO A 122 7.15 -7.99 -14.21
C PRO A 122 7.27 -7.51 -15.64
N CYS A 123 8.22 -6.60 -15.95
CA CYS A 123 8.42 -6.10 -17.32
C CYS A 123 8.81 -7.21 -18.28
N ALA A 124 9.78 -8.05 -17.89
CA ALA A 124 10.24 -9.16 -18.70
C ALA A 124 9.12 -10.19 -18.99
N ARG A 125 8.20 -10.40 -18.05
CA ARG A 125 7.07 -11.32 -18.23
C ARG A 125 6.02 -10.78 -19.21
N LEU A 126 5.77 -9.45 -19.18
CA LEU A 126 4.71 -8.84 -19.99
C LEU A 126 5.19 -8.46 -21.39
N PHE A 127 6.43 -8.03 -21.53
CA PHE A 127 6.94 -7.45 -22.78
C PHE A 127 8.15 -8.19 -23.34
N GLY A 128 8.64 -9.22 -22.65
CA GLY A 128 9.90 -9.87 -23.02
C GLY A 128 11.13 -9.00 -22.68
N PRO A 129 12.31 -9.35 -23.21
CA PRO A 129 13.53 -8.58 -22.98
C PRO A 129 13.47 -7.23 -23.72
N LEU A 130 13.42 -6.13 -22.98
CA LEU A 130 13.29 -4.76 -23.50
C LEU A 130 14.60 -4.12 -23.96
N GLY A 131 15.75 -4.77 -23.72
CA GLY A 131 17.05 -4.22 -24.07
C GLY A 131 17.53 -3.14 -23.07
N LYS A 132 18.68 -2.51 -23.39
CA LYS A 132 19.36 -1.53 -22.53
C LYS A 132 19.33 -0.10 -23.08
N HIS A 133 18.30 0.23 -23.87
CA HIS A 133 18.27 1.47 -24.66
C HIS A 133 17.16 2.43 -24.24
N HIS A 134 16.42 2.11 -23.20
CA HIS A 134 15.33 2.95 -22.69
C HIS A 134 15.72 3.62 -21.37
N MET A 135 14.96 4.63 -21.00
CA MET A 135 15.22 5.48 -19.83
C MET A 135 15.28 4.68 -18.52
N MET A 136 14.48 3.61 -18.38
CA MET A 136 14.45 2.76 -17.18
C MET A 136 15.37 1.53 -17.28
N ALA A 137 16.35 1.53 -18.17
CA ALA A 137 17.37 0.48 -18.18
C ALA A 137 18.25 0.59 -16.91
N PRO A 138 18.64 -0.55 -16.29
CA PRO A 138 19.44 -0.55 -15.04
C PRO A 138 20.88 -0.06 -15.25
N LEU A 139 21.36 -0.11 -16.49
CA LEU A 139 22.66 0.40 -16.91
C LEU A 139 22.48 1.24 -18.17
N PHE A 140 22.84 2.50 -18.09
CA PHE A 140 22.86 3.39 -19.25
C PHE A 140 24.02 3.02 -20.17
N VAL A 141 23.73 2.32 -21.27
CA VAL A 141 24.73 2.04 -22.31
C VAL A 141 24.56 3.01 -23.49
N HIS A 142 23.32 3.21 -23.94
CA HIS A 142 22.98 4.11 -25.02
C HIS A 142 21.46 4.38 -24.97
N LEU A 143 21.07 5.65 -24.90
CA LEU A 143 19.65 6.00 -24.94
C LEU A 143 19.13 6.05 -26.36
N ASN A 144 18.07 5.33 -26.64
CA ASN A 144 17.32 5.51 -27.89
C ASN A 144 16.47 6.80 -27.80
N LYS A 145 16.99 7.89 -28.32
CA LYS A 145 16.31 9.19 -28.29
C LYS A 145 15.01 9.23 -29.12
N THR A 146 14.85 8.32 -30.08
CA THR A 146 13.61 8.19 -30.86
C THR A 146 12.51 7.44 -30.11
N LEU A 147 12.86 6.62 -29.12
CA LEU A 147 11.94 5.88 -28.28
C LEU A 147 12.49 5.79 -26.84
N PRO A 148 12.57 6.92 -26.11
CA PRO A 148 13.23 6.96 -24.80
C PRO A 148 12.54 6.11 -23.74
N TRP A 149 11.22 5.96 -23.79
CA TRP A 149 10.45 5.21 -22.80
C TRP A 149 10.05 3.84 -23.33
N SER A 150 10.22 2.81 -22.52
CA SER A 150 9.77 1.47 -22.84
C SER A 150 8.23 1.33 -22.70
N PRO A 151 7.63 0.32 -23.35
CA PRO A 151 6.21 0.01 -23.13
C PRO A 151 5.89 -0.30 -21.66
N CYS A 152 6.84 -0.88 -20.91
CA CYS A 152 6.70 -1.17 -19.50
C CYS A 152 6.61 0.11 -18.68
N SER A 153 7.50 1.08 -18.91
CA SER A 153 7.47 2.38 -18.25
C SER A 153 6.15 3.11 -18.50
N ALA A 154 5.71 3.15 -19.77
CA ALA A 154 4.45 3.77 -20.13
C ALA A 154 3.23 3.11 -19.46
N MET A 155 3.23 1.78 -19.33
CA MET A 155 2.17 1.03 -18.67
C MET A 155 2.10 1.38 -17.16
N TYR A 156 3.23 1.28 -16.45
CA TYR A 156 3.26 1.55 -15.01
C TYR A 156 2.88 2.99 -14.66
N LEU A 157 3.38 3.96 -15.43
CA LEU A 157 2.97 5.36 -15.25
C LEU A 157 1.48 5.54 -15.52
N THR A 158 0.95 4.91 -16.56
CA THR A 158 -0.47 4.94 -16.88
C THR A 158 -1.31 4.35 -15.73
N GLU A 159 -0.91 3.21 -15.18
CA GLU A 159 -1.58 2.62 -14.01
C GLU A 159 -1.55 3.52 -12.77
N LEU A 160 -0.42 4.20 -12.52
CA LEU A 160 -0.29 5.16 -11.42
C LEU A 160 -1.31 6.30 -11.58
N LEU A 161 -1.35 6.92 -12.76
CA LEU A 161 -2.20 8.08 -13.03
C LEU A 161 -3.69 7.69 -13.13
N ASP A 162 -4.02 6.63 -13.86
CA ASP A 162 -5.39 6.14 -14.01
C ASP A 162 -5.93 5.55 -12.70
N GLY A 163 -5.06 5.04 -11.82
CA GLY A 163 -5.40 4.62 -10.47
C GLY A 163 -5.62 5.76 -9.49
N GLY A 164 -5.43 7.03 -9.93
CA GLY A 164 -5.56 8.25 -9.10
C GLY A 164 -4.46 8.41 -8.03
N HIS A 165 -3.42 7.60 -8.09
CA HIS A 165 -2.27 7.73 -7.17
C HIS A 165 -1.41 8.96 -7.49
N GLY A 166 -1.64 9.61 -8.64
CA GLY A 166 -1.03 10.86 -9.07
C GLY A 166 -1.91 12.09 -8.89
N ASP A 167 -2.99 12.05 -8.13
CA ASP A 167 -3.94 13.17 -7.98
C ASP A 167 -3.29 14.44 -7.40
N CYS A 168 -2.21 14.31 -6.63
CA CYS A 168 -1.42 15.44 -6.15
C CYS A 168 -0.72 16.23 -7.27
N LEU A 169 -0.61 15.67 -8.47
CA LEU A 169 -0.03 16.33 -9.64
C LEU A 169 -1.03 17.21 -10.41
N LEU A 170 -2.29 17.24 -9.99
CA LEU A 170 -3.36 18.02 -10.63
C LEU A 170 -3.41 19.45 -10.12
N ASP A 171 -2.63 19.83 -9.13
CA ASP A 171 -2.51 21.19 -8.63
C ASP A 171 -1.79 22.08 -9.65
N ALA A 172 -2.22 23.32 -9.75
CA ALA A 172 -1.55 24.34 -10.58
C ALA A 172 -0.57 25.13 -9.70
N PRO A 173 0.75 25.05 -9.95
CA PRO A 173 1.71 25.82 -9.18
C PRO A 173 1.50 27.31 -9.39
N THR A 174 1.54 28.08 -8.30
CA THR A 174 1.31 29.55 -8.32
C THR A 174 2.45 30.34 -8.97
N SER A 175 3.63 29.74 -9.03
CA SER A 175 4.79 30.33 -9.72
C SER A 175 5.71 29.23 -10.22
N ALA A 176 6.22 29.37 -11.43
CA ALA A 176 7.21 28.47 -12.01
C ALA A 176 8.37 29.27 -12.58
N LEU A 177 9.59 28.76 -12.45
CA LEU A 177 10.76 29.32 -13.13
C LEU A 177 10.70 28.93 -14.60
N PRO A 178 10.96 29.89 -15.53
CA PRO A 178 10.99 29.57 -16.94
C PRO A 178 12.16 28.62 -17.23
N LEU A 179 11.87 27.49 -17.85
CA LEU A 179 12.91 26.60 -18.34
C LEU A 179 13.56 27.19 -19.58
N PRO A 180 14.89 27.10 -19.70
CA PRO A 180 15.61 27.59 -20.87
C PRO A 180 15.13 26.88 -22.14
N THR A 181 14.94 27.65 -23.18
CA THR A 181 14.58 27.18 -24.53
C THR A 181 15.82 27.06 -25.42
N GLY A 182 15.73 26.22 -26.45
CA GLY A 182 16.80 25.96 -27.42
C GLY A 182 17.80 24.88 -26.98
N LEU A 183 18.69 24.54 -27.92
CA LEU A 183 19.65 23.44 -27.76
C LEU A 183 20.76 23.79 -26.75
N PRO A 184 21.08 22.89 -25.79
CA PRO A 184 22.09 23.17 -24.76
C PRO A 184 23.47 23.54 -25.32
N GLY A 185 23.96 22.83 -26.32
CA GLY A 185 25.29 23.01 -26.90
C GLY A 185 25.55 24.35 -27.56
N ARG A 186 24.51 25.19 -27.74
CA ARG A 186 24.65 26.57 -28.23
C ARG A 186 24.97 27.56 -27.11
N ARG A 187 25.04 27.15 -25.87
CA ARG A 187 25.34 28.01 -24.72
C ARG A 187 26.79 27.89 -24.33
N ALA A 188 27.40 29.02 -23.95
CA ALA A 188 28.80 29.05 -23.50
C ALA A 188 29.11 28.02 -22.39
N LEU A 189 28.14 27.73 -21.52
CA LEU A 189 28.27 26.74 -20.44
C LEU A 189 28.48 25.30 -20.97
N TYR A 190 28.12 25.02 -22.23
CA TYR A 190 28.24 23.71 -22.86
C TYR A 190 29.09 23.74 -24.15
N GLU A 191 30.06 24.64 -24.21
CA GLU A 191 31.11 24.58 -25.22
C GLU A 191 31.92 23.29 -25.07
N LEU A 192 32.59 22.83 -26.12
CA LEU A 192 33.28 21.55 -26.20
C LEU A 192 34.16 21.27 -24.96
N ASP A 193 35.05 22.22 -24.63
CA ASP A 193 35.94 22.07 -23.47
C ASP A 193 35.18 22.09 -22.13
N GLN A 194 34.10 22.84 -22.05
CA GLN A 194 33.29 22.87 -20.82
C GLN A 194 32.56 21.55 -20.58
N GLN A 195 32.10 20.90 -21.63
CA GLN A 195 31.49 19.56 -21.49
C GLN A 195 32.52 18.54 -20.97
N CYS A 196 33.78 18.57 -21.47
CA CYS A 196 34.86 17.74 -20.94
C CYS A 196 35.14 18.02 -19.46
N LYS A 197 35.21 19.31 -19.07
CA LYS A 197 35.45 19.70 -17.66
C LYS A 197 34.32 19.27 -16.73
N GLN A 198 33.10 19.32 -17.19
CA GLN A 198 31.93 18.90 -16.39
C GLN A 198 31.95 17.40 -16.05
N ILE A 199 32.46 16.57 -16.95
CA ILE A 199 32.41 15.10 -16.81
C ILE A 199 33.69 14.55 -16.22
N PHE A 200 34.85 15.05 -16.64
CA PHE A 200 36.17 14.51 -16.25
C PHE A 200 36.92 15.40 -15.24
N GLY A 201 36.46 16.62 -15.02
CA GLY A 201 37.06 17.57 -14.07
C GLY A 201 37.86 18.69 -14.74
N LEU A 202 38.22 19.69 -13.91
CA LEU A 202 39.05 20.82 -14.33
C LEU A 202 40.39 20.33 -14.89
N GLY A 203 40.76 20.76 -16.07
CA GLY A 203 42.02 20.32 -16.75
C GLY A 203 41.75 19.39 -17.93
N PHE A 204 40.52 18.97 -18.15
CA PHE A 204 40.16 18.22 -19.35
C PHE A 204 39.65 19.14 -20.46
N ARG A 205 40.02 18.79 -21.69
CA ARG A 205 39.55 19.44 -22.94
C ARG A 205 39.11 18.40 -23.96
N HIS A 206 38.39 18.81 -24.97
CA HIS A 206 38.03 17.93 -26.08
C HIS A 206 39.26 17.45 -26.84
N CYS A 207 39.25 16.23 -27.33
CA CYS A 207 40.32 15.66 -28.09
C CYS A 207 40.55 16.36 -29.42
N PRO A 208 41.81 16.74 -29.77
CA PRO A 208 42.13 17.24 -31.10
C PRO A 208 41.91 16.13 -32.16
N ASN A 209 41.60 16.54 -33.37
CA ASN A 209 41.46 15.61 -34.54
C ASN A 209 40.31 14.59 -34.47
N THR A 210 39.29 14.77 -33.64
CA THR A 210 38.08 14.00 -33.73
C THR A 210 37.29 14.34 -35.03
N SER A 211 36.79 13.33 -35.70
CA SER A 211 35.98 13.56 -36.91
C SER A 211 34.66 14.26 -36.56
N ALA A 212 34.11 15.04 -37.51
CA ALA A 212 32.84 15.73 -37.29
C ALA A 212 31.70 14.77 -36.89
N GLN A 213 31.73 13.56 -37.42
CA GLN A 213 30.76 12.51 -37.09
C GLN A 213 30.95 11.98 -35.66
N ASP A 214 32.23 11.78 -35.24
CA ASP A 214 32.56 11.24 -33.93
C ASP A 214 32.27 12.26 -32.82
N ILE A 215 32.41 13.56 -33.08
CA ILE A 215 32.09 14.62 -32.13
C ILE A 215 30.65 14.49 -31.59
N CYS A 216 29.70 14.20 -32.46
CA CYS A 216 28.30 14.10 -32.05
C CYS A 216 27.90 12.73 -31.47
N ALA A 217 28.63 11.67 -31.88
CA ALA A 217 28.32 10.32 -31.46
C ALA A 217 28.85 10.01 -30.05
N GLN A 218 30.03 10.57 -29.70
CA GLN A 218 30.72 10.21 -28.46
C GLN A 218 31.62 11.35 -27.96
N LEU A 219 31.62 11.58 -26.65
CA LEU A 219 32.44 12.61 -26.01
C LEU A 219 33.84 12.07 -25.74
N TRP A 220 34.85 12.63 -26.42
CA TRP A 220 36.26 12.32 -26.24
C TRP A 220 37.02 13.50 -25.65
N CYS A 221 37.70 13.26 -24.50
CA CYS A 221 38.38 14.27 -23.74
C CYS A 221 39.81 13.83 -23.40
N HIS A 222 40.75 14.77 -23.33
CA HIS A 222 42.13 14.53 -22.87
C HIS A 222 42.49 15.52 -21.76
N MET A 223 43.48 15.18 -20.96
CA MET A 223 44.04 16.05 -19.93
C MET A 223 45.01 17.06 -20.53
N ASP A 224 44.92 18.32 -20.13
CA ASP A 224 45.85 19.39 -20.52
C ASP A 224 47.26 19.08 -20.04
N GLY A 225 48.30 19.21 -20.92
CA GLY A 225 49.71 19.05 -20.58
C GLY A 225 50.27 17.62 -20.63
N ALA A 226 49.51 16.60 -20.97
CA ALA A 226 49.98 15.24 -21.26
C ALA A 226 49.94 14.96 -22.77
N GLU A 227 50.64 13.91 -23.24
CA GLU A 227 50.36 13.40 -24.58
C GLU A 227 48.86 13.13 -24.70
N PRO A 228 48.22 13.49 -25.82
CA PRO A 228 46.75 13.49 -25.93
C PRO A 228 46.19 12.08 -25.95
N LEU A 229 46.19 11.39 -24.79
CA LEU A 229 45.44 10.16 -24.59
C LEU A 229 43.99 10.53 -24.39
N CYS A 230 43.17 10.21 -25.38
CA CYS A 230 41.76 10.52 -25.36
C CYS A 230 40.98 9.50 -24.54
N HIS A 231 40.20 9.99 -23.61
CA HIS A 231 39.33 9.21 -22.75
C HIS A 231 37.85 9.46 -23.11
N THR A 232 37.05 8.42 -22.97
CA THR A 232 35.61 8.51 -23.03
C THR A 232 35.00 7.68 -21.91
N LYS A 233 33.83 8.05 -21.44
CA LYS A 233 33.12 7.27 -20.40
C LYS A 233 32.17 6.28 -21.09
N ASN A 234 32.42 4.98 -20.86
CA ASN A 234 31.57 3.84 -21.27
C ASN A 234 30.62 4.07 -22.47
N GLY A 235 31.21 4.26 -23.64
CA GLY A 235 30.56 4.00 -24.94
C GLY A 235 29.46 4.90 -25.41
N SER A 236 28.94 5.86 -24.64
CA SER A 236 27.74 6.55 -25.10
C SER A 236 27.32 7.81 -24.37
N LEU A 237 28.29 8.67 -24.03
CA LEU A 237 27.93 10.04 -23.72
C LEU A 237 27.86 10.85 -25.02
N PRO A 238 26.67 11.15 -25.55
CA PRO A 238 26.55 12.02 -26.69
C PRO A 238 26.96 13.45 -26.29
N TRP A 239 27.57 14.16 -27.21
CA TRP A 239 27.73 15.60 -27.07
C TRP A 239 26.38 16.28 -26.95
N ALA A 240 26.37 17.42 -26.26
CA ALA A 240 25.14 18.19 -26.10
C ALA A 240 24.54 18.56 -27.46
N ASP A 241 23.27 18.34 -27.65
CA ASP A 241 22.58 18.76 -28.86
C ASP A 241 22.73 20.26 -29.06
N GLY A 242 23.07 20.66 -30.29
CA GLY A 242 23.41 22.04 -30.65
C GLY A 242 24.92 22.38 -30.59
N THR A 243 25.77 21.40 -30.18
CA THR A 243 27.23 21.59 -30.24
C THR A 243 27.69 21.70 -31.71
N PRO A 244 28.55 22.67 -32.06
CA PRO A 244 29.10 22.77 -33.40
C PRO A 244 29.97 21.56 -33.72
N CYS A 245 29.75 20.89 -34.84
CA CYS A 245 30.51 19.73 -35.33
C CYS A 245 31.23 19.94 -36.64
N GLY A 246 31.02 21.10 -37.29
CA GLY A 246 31.64 21.50 -38.54
C GLY A 246 31.13 22.88 -38.99
N PRO A 247 31.69 23.43 -40.07
CA PRO A 247 31.22 24.70 -40.61
C PRO A 247 29.73 24.62 -40.98
N GLY A 248 28.88 25.39 -40.29
CA GLY A 248 27.42 25.39 -40.51
C GLY A 248 26.71 24.11 -40.14
N SER A 249 27.31 23.26 -39.26
CA SER A 249 26.71 21.99 -38.80
C SER A 249 26.67 21.90 -37.30
N LEU A 250 25.61 21.27 -36.77
CA LEU A 250 25.33 21.09 -35.34
C LEU A 250 25.02 19.65 -35.02
N CYS A 251 25.39 19.22 -33.82
CA CYS A 251 25.00 17.93 -33.29
C CYS A 251 23.51 17.91 -32.95
N LEU A 252 22.81 16.89 -33.42
CA LEU A 252 21.45 16.58 -33.00
C LEU A 252 21.29 15.04 -32.93
N ASP A 253 20.87 14.55 -31.79
CA ASP A 253 20.63 13.10 -31.57
C ASP A 253 21.82 12.19 -31.93
N GLY A 254 23.04 12.67 -31.65
CA GLY A 254 24.28 11.94 -31.92
C GLY A 254 24.78 12.02 -33.36
N SER A 255 24.12 12.80 -34.23
CA SER A 255 24.48 13.00 -35.64
C SER A 255 24.88 14.43 -35.89
N CYS A 256 25.88 14.63 -36.77
CA CYS A 256 26.28 15.97 -37.26
C CYS A 256 25.42 16.34 -38.47
N LEU A 257 24.53 17.31 -38.29
CA LEU A 257 23.58 17.73 -39.33
C LEU A 257 23.79 19.18 -39.69
N PRO A 258 23.47 19.61 -40.94
CA PRO A 258 23.45 21.00 -41.32
C PRO A 258 22.54 21.83 -40.41
N GLN A 259 23.00 23.03 -40.03
CA GLN A 259 22.26 23.92 -39.14
C GLN A 259 20.85 24.20 -39.65
N GLU A 260 20.70 24.36 -40.98
CA GLU A 260 19.41 24.56 -41.63
C GLU A 260 18.43 23.40 -41.40
N GLU A 261 18.93 22.18 -41.31
CA GLU A 261 18.11 21.00 -41.04
C GLU A 261 17.72 20.90 -39.56
N VAL A 262 18.67 21.21 -38.67
CA VAL A 262 18.46 21.24 -37.21
C VAL A 262 17.46 22.32 -36.81
N GLU A 263 17.53 23.51 -37.43
CA GLU A 263 16.68 24.66 -37.15
C GLU A 263 15.38 24.67 -37.97
N LYS A 264 15.23 23.76 -38.93
CA LYS A 264 14.03 23.68 -39.74
C LYS A 264 12.81 23.42 -38.85
N PRO A 265 11.82 24.33 -38.85
CA PRO A 265 10.64 24.17 -38.04
C PRO A 265 9.90 22.88 -38.49
N LYS A 266 9.92 21.89 -37.65
CA LYS A 266 9.07 20.69 -37.84
C LYS A 266 7.66 21.07 -37.42
N ALA A 267 6.66 20.75 -38.24
CA ALA A 267 5.27 20.99 -37.87
C ALA A 267 4.93 20.30 -36.58
N VAL A 268 4.57 21.09 -35.57
CA VAL A 268 4.11 20.56 -34.26
C VAL A 268 2.68 20.03 -34.44
N VAL A 269 2.46 18.78 -34.04
CA VAL A 269 1.14 18.15 -34.09
C VAL A 269 0.74 17.81 -32.66
N ASP A 270 -0.28 18.50 -32.18
CA ASP A 270 -0.88 18.14 -30.87
C ASP A 270 -1.70 16.86 -31.02
N GLY A 271 -1.67 16.02 -29.98
CA GLY A 271 -2.41 14.76 -29.95
C GLY A 271 -3.92 14.96 -29.85
N GLY A 272 -4.68 14.08 -30.49
CA GLY A 272 -6.13 13.99 -30.42
C GLY A 272 -6.56 12.63 -29.86
N TRP A 273 -7.65 12.61 -29.06
CA TRP A 273 -8.19 11.36 -28.55
C TRP A 273 -8.92 10.59 -29.65
N SER A 274 -8.64 9.28 -29.73
CA SER A 274 -9.52 8.36 -30.46
C SER A 274 -10.92 8.30 -29.83
N PRO A 275 -11.94 7.84 -30.54
CA PRO A 275 -13.25 7.54 -29.94
C PRO A 275 -13.12 6.57 -28.77
N TRP A 276 -14.08 6.64 -27.82
CA TRP A 276 -14.12 5.67 -26.74
C TRP A 276 -14.35 4.25 -27.29
N GLY A 277 -13.50 3.33 -26.86
CA GLY A 277 -13.67 1.90 -27.15
C GLY A 277 -14.89 1.27 -26.45
N PRO A 278 -15.20 0.02 -26.76
CA PRO A 278 -16.29 -0.70 -26.11
C PRO A 278 -16.03 -0.87 -24.61
N TRP A 279 -17.11 -1.12 -23.86
CA TRP A 279 -17.00 -1.49 -22.45
C TRP A 279 -16.37 -2.88 -22.34
N GLY A 280 -15.37 -3.02 -21.47
CA GLY A 280 -14.74 -4.29 -21.13
C GLY A 280 -15.59 -5.16 -20.23
N GLU A 281 -15.06 -6.30 -19.84
CA GLU A 281 -15.73 -7.23 -18.94
C GLU A 281 -15.97 -6.62 -17.56
N CYS A 282 -17.09 -7.02 -16.93
CA CYS A 282 -17.39 -6.65 -15.57
C CYS A 282 -16.51 -7.43 -14.58
N SER A 283 -15.96 -6.73 -13.59
CA SER A 283 -15.07 -7.32 -12.59
C SER A 283 -15.77 -8.30 -11.64
N ARG A 284 -17.09 -8.28 -11.58
CA ARG A 284 -17.91 -9.16 -10.74
C ARG A 284 -19.15 -9.64 -11.49
N THR A 285 -19.70 -10.76 -11.04
CA THR A 285 -20.92 -11.35 -11.60
C THR A 285 -22.20 -10.90 -10.89
N CYS A 286 -22.08 -10.27 -9.70
CA CYS A 286 -23.19 -9.73 -8.90
C CYS A 286 -22.65 -8.77 -7.82
N GLY A 287 -23.53 -8.05 -7.13
CA GLY A 287 -23.22 -7.20 -5.98
C GLY A 287 -22.35 -5.98 -6.32
N GLY A 288 -22.42 -5.52 -7.58
CA GLY A 288 -21.72 -4.32 -8.04
C GLY A 288 -20.27 -4.56 -8.44
N GLY A 289 -20.05 -4.86 -9.72
CA GLY A 289 -18.73 -4.84 -10.37
C GLY A 289 -18.46 -3.50 -11.04
N VAL A 290 -17.29 -3.40 -11.66
CA VAL A 290 -16.84 -2.25 -12.43
C VAL A 290 -16.37 -2.71 -13.79
N GLN A 291 -16.72 -1.99 -14.84
CA GLN A 291 -16.22 -2.19 -16.20
C GLN A 291 -15.64 -0.89 -16.73
N PHE A 292 -14.65 -1.01 -17.62
CA PHE A 292 -13.87 0.10 -18.16
C PHE A 292 -14.06 0.25 -19.65
N SER A 293 -14.03 1.50 -20.12
CA SER A 293 -13.86 1.84 -21.52
C SER A 293 -12.59 2.72 -21.65
N HIS A 294 -11.80 2.49 -22.68
CA HIS A 294 -10.53 3.16 -22.91
C HIS A 294 -10.53 3.89 -24.25
N ARG A 295 -9.65 4.87 -24.37
CA ARG A 295 -9.32 5.57 -25.62
C ARG A 295 -7.83 5.86 -25.66
N GLU A 296 -7.26 6.01 -26.83
CA GLU A 296 -5.85 6.29 -27.04
C GLU A 296 -5.63 7.68 -27.66
N CYS A 297 -4.44 8.25 -27.42
CA CYS A 297 -4.06 9.56 -27.96
C CYS A 297 -3.34 9.34 -29.30
N GLU A 298 -4.07 9.08 -30.33
CA GLU A 298 -3.55 8.64 -31.64
C GLU A 298 -4.26 9.27 -32.85
N ASP A 299 -5.24 10.14 -32.61
CA ASP A 299 -6.04 10.76 -33.66
C ASP A 299 -6.06 12.30 -33.55
N PRO A 300 -5.02 12.98 -34.02
CA PRO A 300 -3.72 12.47 -34.49
C PRO A 300 -2.76 12.10 -33.34
N GLU A 301 -1.74 11.28 -33.63
CA GLU A 301 -0.63 11.04 -32.72
C GLU A 301 0.21 12.34 -32.53
N PRO A 302 0.58 12.70 -31.28
CA PRO A 302 1.40 13.90 -31.05
C PRO A 302 2.80 13.72 -31.65
N ARG A 303 3.31 14.75 -32.33
CA ARG A 303 4.61 14.74 -33.01
C ARG A 303 5.34 16.06 -32.86
N ASN A 304 6.68 16.01 -32.97
CA ASN A 304 7.57 17.18 -33.01
C ASN A 304 7.40 18.11 -31.81
N GLY A 305 7.22 17.58 -30.60
CA GLY A 305 7.00 18.37 -29.39
C GLY A 305 5.56 18.84 -29.19
N GLY A 306 4.61 18.33 -29.98
CA GLY A 306 3.18 18.54 -29.77
C GLY A 306 2.71 17.97 -28.44
N ARG A 307 1.67 18.59 -27.90
CA ARG A 307 1.10 18.22 -26.60
C ARG A 307 0.41 16.88 -26.67
N TYR A 308 0.64 16.05 -25.65
CA TYR A 308 -0.15 14.85 -25.45
C TYR A 308 -1.61 15.20 -25.08
N CYS A 309 -2.55 14.31 -25.37
CA CYS A 309 -3.96 14.50 -25.10
C CYS A 309 -4.23 14.78 -23.62
N LEU A 310 -5.04 15.81 -23.35
CA LEU A 310 -5.47 16.15 -21.99
C LEU A 310 -6.76 15.44 -21.63
N GLY A 311 -6.90 15.09 -20.36
CA GLY A 311 -8.09 14.43 -19.82
C GLY A 311 -7.91 12.92 -19.63
N ARG A 312 -9.00 12.26 -19.27
CA ARG A 312 -8.98 10.84 -18.88
C ARG A 312 -8.86 9.92 -20.10
N ARG A 313 -7.94 8.97 -20.03
CA ARG A 313 -7.82 7.84 -20.98
C ARG A 313 -8.83 6.74 -20.72
N ALA A 314 -9.17 6.54 -19.47
CA ALA A 314 -10.10 5.51 -19.04
C ALA A 314 -11.31 6.14 -18.34
N LYS A 315 -12.47 5.58 -18.56
CA LYS A 315 -13.68 5.82 -17.79
C LYS A 315 -14.23 4.48 -17.30
N TYR A 316 -14.96 4.49 -16.21
CA TYR A 316 -15.55 3.28 -15.66
C TYR A 316 -17.01 3.52 -15.27
N GLN A 317 -17.75 2.46 -15.17
CA GLN A 317 -19.12 2.44 -14.67
C GLN A 317 -19.41 1.16 -13.92
N SER A 318 -20.45 1.18 -13.11
CA SER A 318 -20.94 0.00 -12.41
C SER A 318 -21.60 -0.98 -13.38
N CYS A 319 -21.49 -2.26 -13.08
CA CYS A 319 -22.10 -3.35 -13.80
C CYS A 319 -22.50 -4.45 -12.82
N HIS A 320 -23.43 -5.34 -13.20
CA HIS A 320 -23.96 -6.43 -12.36
C HIS A 320 -24.29 -5.94 -10.93
N THR A 321 -25.17 -4.93 -10.86
CA THR A 321 -25.54 -4.27 -9.60
C THR A 321 -26.60 -5.02 -8.78
N GLU A 322 -27.13 -6.10 -9.30
CA GLU A 322 -28.04 -7.02 -8.61
C GLU A 322 -27.35 -7.67 -7.39
N GLU A 323 -28.14 -7.94 -6.34
CA GLU A 323 -27.64 -8.59 -5.14
C GLU A 323 -27.08 -9.99 -5.44
N CYS A 324 -25.97 -10.34 -4.77
CA CYS A 324 -25.44 -11.69 -4.86
C CYS A 324 -26.30 -12.70 -4.12
N PRO A 325 -26.30 -13.97 -4.54
CA PRO A 325 -26.96 -15.04 -3.78
C PRO A 325 -26.40 -15.09 -2.35
N PRO A 326 -27.24 -15.41 -1.36
CA PRO A 326 -26.84 -15.44 0.05
C PRO A 326 -26.04 -16.71 0.37
N ASP A 327 -24.81 -16.81 -0.11
CA ASP A 327 -23.88 -17.91 0.18
C ASP A 327 -23.11 -17.75 1.49
N GLY A 328 -23.29 -16.62 2.17
CA GLY A 328 -22.68 -16.30 3.45
C GLY A 328 -21.21 -15.85 3.40
N LYS A 329 -20.59 -15.75 2.23
CA LYS A 329 -19.19 -15.28 2.08
C LYS A 329 -19.12 -13.93 1.39
N SER A 330 -18.40 -12.97 2.00
CA SER A 330 -18.13 -11.68 1.37
C SER A 330 -17.17 -11.84 0.18
N PHE A 331 -17.20 -10.89 -0.76
CA PHE A 331 -16.33 -10.95 -1.93
C PHE A 331 -14.83 -10.89 -1.58
N ARG A 332 -14.47 -10.18 -0.51
CA ARG A 332 -13.09 -10.18 0.00
C ARG A 332 -12.73 -11.51 0.67
N GLU A 333 -13.68 -12.15 1.33
CA GLU A 333 -13.47 -13.48 1.92
C GLU A 333 -13.16 -14.53 0.85
N GLN A 334 -13.88 -14.51 -0.27
CA GLN A 334 -13.61 -15.38 -1.42
C GLN A 334 -12.20 -15.16 -1.99
N GLN A 335 -11.73 -13.91 -2.03
CA GLN A 335 -10.37 -13.56 -2.48
C GLN A 335 -9.29 -14.07 -1.51
N CYS A 336 -9.50 -13.96 -0.18
CA CYS A 336 -8.57 -14.52 0.81
C CYS A 336 -8.57 -16.06 0.76
N GLU A 337 -9.73 -16.68 0.65
CA GLU A 337 -9.88 -18.15 0.63
C GLU A 337 -9.15 -18.80 -0.55
N LYS A 338 -9.02 -18.12 -1.68
CA LYS A 338 -8.23 -18.56 -2.84
C LYS A 338 -6.81 -18.97 -2.45
N TYR A 339 -6.24 -18.33 -1.44
CA TYR A 339 -4.88 -18.62 -0.97
C TYR A 339 -4.78 -19.84 -0.07
N ASN A 340 -5.89 -20.43 0.38
CA ASN A 340 -5.88 -21.69 1.10
C ASN A 340 -5.35 -22.85 0.23
N ALA A 341 -5.52 -22.77 -1.09
CA ALA A 341 -5.00 -23.76 -2.04
C ALA A 341 -3.47 -23.82 -2.12
N TYR A 342 -2.76 -22.80 -1.60
CA TYR A 342 -1.28 -22.77 -1.60
C TYR A 342 -0.66 -23.44 -0.35
N ASN A 343 -1.48 -24.07 0.51
CA ASN A 343 -1.03 -24.85 1.66
C ASN A 343 -0.03 -24.13 2.58
N TYR A 344 -0.28 -22.85 2.89
CA TYR A 344 0.51 -22.15 3.90
C TYR A 344 0.36 -22.84 5.26
N THR A 345 1.47 -23.05 5.95
CA THR A 345 1.51 -23.68 7.27
C THR A 345 2.07 -22.73 8.32
N ASP A 346 1.70 -22.96 9.57
CA ASP A 346 2.34 -22.35 10.72
C ASP A 346 3.70 -23.02 11.03
N VAL A 347 4.34 -22.58 12.11
CA VAL A 347 5.63 -23.15 12.58
C VAL A 347 5.51 -24.62 13.05
N GLU A 348 4.28 -25.06 13.34
CA GLU A 348 3.96 -26.42 13.80
C GLU A 348 3.52 -27.33 12.63
N GLY A 349 3.43 -26.78 11.40
CA GLY A 349 3.02 -27.52 10.20
C GLY A 349 1.50 -27.61 9.99
N ASN A 350 0.67 -26.90 10.79
CA ASN A 350 -0.77 -26.87 10.59
C ASN A 350 -1.16 -25.95 9.44
N LEU A 351 -2.10 -26.37 8.60
CA LEU A 351 -2.59 -25.59 7.47
C LEU A 351 -3.32 -24.33 7.96
N LEU A 352 -2.91 -23.18 7.40
CA LEU A 352 -3.55 -21.89 7.67
C LEU A 352 -4.74 -21.67 6.73
N GLN A 353 -5.84 -21.20 7.31
CA GLN A 353 -7.00 -20.71 6.56
C GLN A 353 -7.07 -19.19 6.62
N TRP A 354 -7.20 -18.56 5.47
CA TRP A 354 -7.13 -17.12 5.32
C TRP A 354 -8.51 -16.49 5.29
N VAL A 355 -8.70 -15.46 6.11
CA VAL A 355 -9.92 -14.64 6.21
C VAL A 355 -9.56 -13.17 6.10
N PRO A 356 -10.50 -12.28 5.68
CA PRO A 356 -10.23 -10.86 5.58
C PRO A 356 -9.73 -10.23 6.88
N LYS A 357 -8.82 -9.25 6.75
CA LYS A 357 -8.35 -8.41 7.85
C LYS A 357 -8.64 -6.96 7.54
N TYR A 358 -9.31 -6.28 8.47
CA TYR A 358 -9.59 -4.84 8.41
C TYR A 358 -9.04 -4.09 9.62
N ALA A 359 -9.05 -4.70 10.80
CA ALA A 359 -8.51 -4.11 12.02
C ALA A 359 -7.02 -3.77 11.86
N GLY A 360 -6.64 -2.56 12.23
CA GLY A 360 -5.27 -2.04 12.10
C GLY A 360 -4.81 -1.73 10.67
N VAL A 361 -5.70 -1.83 9.66
CA VAL A 361 -5.38 -1.47 8.28
C VAL A 361 -5.65 0.02 8.05
N SER A 362 -4.63 0.73 7.58
CA SER A 362 -4.74 2.17 7.24
C SER A 362 -5.84 2.40 6.19
N PRO A 363 -6.60 3.52 6.26
CA PRO A 363 -7.57 3.88 5.23
C PRO A 363 -7.02 3.89 3.81
N ARG A 364 -5.74 4.25 3.62
CA ARG A 364 -5.05 4.24 2.32
C ARG A 364 -4.79 2.84 1.77
N ASP A 365 -4.70 1.84 2.66
CA ASP A 365 -4.37 0.47 2.30
C ASP A 365 -5.60 -0.45 2.19
N ARG A 366 -6.80 0.08 2.38
CA ARG A 366 -8.04 -0.71 2.39
C ARG A 366 -8.35 -1.44 1.09
N CYS A 367 -7.80 -0.97 -0.02
CA CYS A 367 -7.93 -1.64 -1.32
C CYS A 367 -6.79 -2.61 -1.64
N LYS A 368 -5.89 -2.89 -0.70
CA LYS A 368 -4.97 -4.04 -0.75
C LYS A 368 -5.63 -5.27 -0.13
N LEU A 369 -5.23 -6.45 -0.57
CA LEU A 369 -5.78 -7.70 -0.02
C LEU A 369 -5.02 -8.12 1.24
N PHE A 370 -5.49 -7.66 2.40
CA PHE A 370 -5.03 -8.11 3.70
C PHE A 370 -5.86 -9.31 4.17
N CYS A 371 -5.18 -10.41 4.43
CA CYS A 371 -5.81 -11.60 5.01
C CYS A 371 -5.05 -12.01 6.27
N ARG A 372 -5.78 -12.47 7.29
CA ARG A 372 -5.23 -13.04 8.52
C ARG A 372 -5.52 -14.53 8.60
N ALA A 373 -4.69 -15.26 9.29
CA ALA A 373 -4.96 -16.65 9.61
C ALA A 373 -6.15 -16.74 10.58
N ARG A 374 -7.11 -17.63 10.30
CA ARG A 374 -8.32 -17.81 11.13
C ARG A 374 -7.93 -18.21 12.55
N GLY A 375 -8.45 -17.49 13.55
CA GLY A 375 -8.16 -17.74 14.97
C GLY A 375 -6.76 -17.30 15.44
N ARG A 376 -5.96 -16.60 14.59
CA ARG A 376 -4.61 -16.17 14.91
C ARG A 376 -4.42 -14.68 14.60
N SER A 377 -3.34 -14.10 15.12
CA SER A 377 -2.94 -12.70 14.83
C SER A 377 -2.11 -12.55 13.56
N GLU A 378 -1.55 -13.63 13.03
CA GLU A 378 -0.74 -13.64 11.82
C GLU A 378 -1.53 -13.13 10.61
N PHE A 379 -0.96 -12.22 9.85
CA PHE A 379 -1.58 -11.69 8.64
C PHE A 379 -0.56 -11.50 7.52
N LYS A 380 -1.07 -11.45 6.30
CA LYS A 380 -0.27 -11.24 5.10
C LYS A 380 -1.02 -10.34 4.10
N VAL A 381 -0.27 -9.57 3.32
CA VAL A 381 -0.77 -8.85 2.15
C VAL A 381 -0.54 -9.76 0.95
N PHE A 382 -1.61 -10.30 0.38
CA PHE A 382 -1.51 -11.20 -0.76
C PHE A 382 -1.50 -10.49 -2.10
N GLU A 383 -2.27 -9.40 -2.21
CA GLU A 383 -2.35 -8.62 -3.45
C GLU A 383 -2.21 -7.13 -3.13
N ALA A 384 -1.48 -6.41 -4.00
CA ALA A 384 -1.35 -4.97 -3.93
C ALA A 384 -2.68 -4.24 -4.22
N LYS A 385 -3.59 -4.89 -4.94
CA LYS A 385 -4.93 -4.40 -5.27
C LYS A 385 -5.92 -5.55 -5.17
N VAL A 386 -7.06 -5.32 -4.51
CA VAL A 386 -8.21 -6.24 -4.57
C VAL A 386 -8.90 -6.16 -5.93
N ILE A 387 -9.73 -7.13 -6.25
CA ILE A 387 -10.57 -7.09 -7.47
C ILE A 387 -11.51 -5.89 -7.38
N ASP A 388 -11.65 -5.15 -8.49
CA ASP A 388 -12.53 -3.98 -8.57
C ASP A 388 -13.98 -4.33 -8.22
N GLY A 389 -14.66 -3.46 -7.49
CA GLY A 389 -15.96 -3.71 -6.90
C GLY A 389 -15.91 -4.36 -5.51
N THR A 390 -14.73 -4.66 -4.97
CA THR A 390 -14.61 -5.14 -3.59
C THR A 390 -14.90 -4.00 -2.61
N PRO A 391 -15.76 -4.20 -1.58
CA PRO A 391 -15.99 -3.20 -0.54
C PRO A 391 -14.70 -2.76 0.16
N CYS A 392 -14.55 -1.45 0.40
CA CYS A 392 -13.37 -0.88 1.07
C CYS A 392 -13.27 -1.30 2.54
N GLY A 393 -14.38 -1.56 3.19
CA GLY A 393 -14.42 -1.93 4.59
C GLY A 393 -15.81 -2.36 5.05
N PRO A 394 -15.92 -2.93 6.24
CA PRO A 394 -17.20 -3.41 6.77
C PRO A 394 -18.14 -2.29 7.21
N GLU A 395 -17.66 -1.07 7.32
CA GLU A 395 -18.44 0.09 7.77
C GLU A 395 -18.81 1.06 6.64
N THR A 396 -18.56 0.70 5.39
CA THR A 396 -18.75 1.62 4.26
C THR A 396 -19.39 0.93 3.06
N LEU A 397 -20.12 1.71 2.26
CA LEU A 397 -20.63 1.30 0.95
C LEU A 397 -19.62 1.52 -0.17
N ALA A 398 -18.53 2.25 0.12
CA ALA A 398 -17.49 2.53 -0.85
C ALA A 398 -16.82 1.24 -1.35
N ILE A 399 -16.45 1.23 -2.61
CA ILE A 399 -15.83 0.09 -3.29
C ILE A 399 -14.44 0.44 -3.81
N CYS A 400 -13.62 -0.57 -3.98
CA CYS A 400 -12.29 -0.42 -4.56
C CYS A 400 -12.37 -0.43 -6.08
N VAL A 401 -11.76 0.58 -6.72
CA VAL A 401 -11.59 0.68 -8.17
C VAL A 401 -10.12 1.01 -8.43
N ARG A 402 -9.41 0.16 -9.15
CA ARG A 402 -7.98 0.27 -9.45
C ARG A 402 -7.10 0.53 -8.20
N GLY A 403 -7.47 -0.06 -7.06
CA GLY A 403 -6.73 0.08 -5.81
C GLY A 403 -7.09 1.31 -4.99
N GLN A 404 -8.08 2.10 -5.41
CA GLN A 404 -8.59 3.25 -4.66
C GLN A 404 -10.01 3.03 -4.18
N CYS A 405 -10.32 3.61 -3.00
CA CYS A 405 -11.64 3.57 -2.42
C CYS A 405 -12.49 4.70 -3.01
N VAL A 406 -13.51 4.36 -3.79
CA VAL A 406 -14.45 5.30 -4.41
C VAL A 406 -15.84 5.19 -3.79
N LYS A 407 -16.59 6.29 -3.79
CA LYS A 407 -17.95 6.31 -3.28
C LYS A 407 -18.86 5.44 -4.12
N ALA A 408 -19.73 4.70 -3.46
CA ALA A 408 -20.82 3.96 -4.10
C ALA A 408 -22.10 4.07 -3.25
N GLY A 409 -23.24 3.88 -3.88
CA GLY A 409 -24.53 3.81 -3.18
C GLY A 409 -24.82 2.39 -2.69
N CYS A 410 -25.87 2.27 -1.89
CA CYS A 410 -26.39 0.97 -1.47
C CYS A 410 -27.04 0.17 -2.63
N ASP A 411 -27.23 0.79 -3.76
CA ASP A 411 -27.66 0.18 -5.03
C ASP A 411 -26.46 -0.37 -5.84
N HIS A 412 -25.30 -0.45 -5.22
CA HIS A 412 -24.05 -0.92 -5.82
C HIS A 412 -23.58 -0.08 -7.04
N VAL A 413 -24.07 1.14 -7.17
CA VAL A 413 -23.70 2.05 -8.25
C VAL A 413 -22.67 3.06 -7.76
N VAL A 414 -21.58 3.22 -8.51
CA VAL A 414 -20.54 4.22 -8.23
C VAL A 414 -21.12 5.62 -8.28
N ASP A 415 -20.73 6.46 -7.33
CA ASP A 415 -21.17 7.84 -7.14
C ASP A 415 -22.70 8.01 -6.94
N SER A 416 -23.45 6.93 -6.76
CA SER A 416 -24.86 6.99 -6.42
C SER A 416 -25.09 7.68 -5.06
N PRO A 417 -26.07 8.58 -4.95
CA PRO A 417 -26.41 9.22 -3.68
C PRO A 417 -27.24 8.34 -2.75
N ARG A 418 -27.67 7.16 -3.20
CA ARG A 418 -28.51 6.25 -2.43
C ARG A 418 -27.79 5.73 -1.21
N LYS A 419 -28.44 5.78 -0.05
CA LYS A 419 -27.90 5.35 1.24
C LYS A 419 -28.82 4.32 1.88
N LEU A 420 -28.24 3.47 2.71
CA LEU A 420 -29.01 2.63 3.62
C LEU A 420 -29.69 3.52 4.67
N ASP A 421 -30.95 3.23 4.97
CA ASP A 421 -31.61 3.80 6.14
C ASP A 421 -31.16 3.08 7.44
N LYS A 422 -31.66 3.52 8.58
CA LYS A 422 -31.35 2.90 9.88
C LYS A 422 -31.79 1.43 10.00
N CYS A 423 -32.65 0.98 9.10
CA CYS A 423 -33.15 -0.40 9.03
C CYS A 423 -32.31 -1.30 8.10
N GLY A 424 -31.29 -0.73 7.43
CA GLY A 424 -30.50 -1.46 6.43
C GLY A 424 -31.17 -1.56 5.07
N VAL A 425 -32.22 -0.76 4.80
CA VAL A 425 -32.95 -0.77 3.52
C VAL A 425 -32.39 0.33 2.61
N CYS A 426 -32.03 -0.06 1.39
CA CYS A 426 -31.48 0.89 0.40
C CYS A 426 -32.56 1.86 -0.08
N GLY A 427 -32.32 3.17 0.13
CA GLY A 427 -33.29 4.22 -0.17
C GLY A 427 -34.57 4.18 0.70
N GLY A 428 -34.56 3.46 1.80
CA GLY A 428 -35.66 3.33 2.73
C GLY A 428 -35.94 4.61 3.51
N LYS A 429 -37.11 4.65 4.15
CA LYS A 429 -37.59 5.78 4.98
C LYS A 429 -37.37 5.55 6.48
N GLY A 430 -36.75 4.45 6.87
CA GLY A 430 -36.44 4.11 8.27
C GLY A 430 -37.66 3.69 9.11
N ASN A 431 -38.74 3.20 8.48
CA ASN A 431 -39.99 2.80 9.13
C ASN A 431 -40.19 1.27 9.16
N SER A 432 -39.32 0.49 8.53
CA SER A 432 -39.38 -0.98 8.46
C SER A 432 -38.78 -1.69 9.68
N CYS A 433 -38.28 -0.93 10.64
CA CYS A 433 -37.65 -1.47 11.85
C CYS A 433 -37.95 -0.62 13.09
N ARG A 434 -37.75 -1.23 14.25
CA ARG A 434 -37.85 -0.56 15.55
C ARG A 434 -36.47 -0.50 16.24
N LYS A 435 -36.22 0.59 16.98
CA LYS A 435 -35.01 0.75 17.76
C LYS A 435 -35.14 -0.03 19.06
N VAL A 436 -34.14 -0.82 19.37
CA VAL A 436 -33.94 -1.48 20.66
C VAL A 436 -32.73 -0.88 21.35
N SER A 437 -32.87 -0.45 22.61
CA SER A 437 -31.77 0.07 23.40
C SER A 437 -31.97 -0.28 24.88
N GLY A 438 -30.87 -0.53 25.55
CA GLY A 438 -30.88 -0.82 26.97
C GLY A 438 -29.57 -0.45 27.64
N SER A 439 -29.59 -0.47 28.96
CA SER A 439 -28.39 -0.33 29.79
C SER A 439 -28.50 -1.32 30.95
N LEU A 440 -27.44 -2.08 31.18
CA LEU A 440 -27.36 -3.07 32.23
C LEU A 440 -26.07 -2.87 33.03
N ASN A 441 -26.19 -3.10 34.33
CA ASN A 441 -25.07 -3.06 35.27
C ASN A 441 -25.05 -4.38 36.06
N PRO A 442 -24.66 -5.50 35.43
CA PRO A 442 -24.58 -6.78 36.14
C PRO A 442 -23.54 -6.71 37.26
N SER A 443 -23.83 -7.37 38.38
CA SER A 443 -23.00 -7.34 39.59
C SER A 443 -22.45 -8.71 39.99
N SER A 444 -22.50 -9.68 39.06
CA SER A 444 -22.03 -11.03 39.31
C SER A 444 -20.71 -11.33 38.59
N TYR A 445 -19.82 -12.09 39.24
CA TYR A 445 -18.61 -12.61 38.59
C TYR A 445 -18.94 -13.64 37.52
N GLY A 446 -18.04 -13.76 36.51
CA GLY A 446 -18.21 -14.69 35.41
C GLY A 446 -18.98 -14.05 34.24
N TYR A 447 -19.60 -14.89 33.42
CA TYR A 447 -20.35 -14.43 32.25
C TYR A 447 -21.80 -14.10 32.62
N SER A 448 -22.21 -12.89 32.31
CA SER A 448 -23.59 -12.41 32.46
C SER A 448 -24.19 -12.07 31.10
N ASP A 449 -25.35 -12.63 30.75
CA ASP A 449 -26.05 -12.31 29.52
C ASP A 449 -26.54 -10.86 29.53
N ILE A 450 -26.15 -10.09 28.52
CA ILE A 450 -26.58 -8.71 28.34
C ILE A 450 -27.81 -8.65 27.43
N VAL A 451 -27.66 -9.15 26.23
CA VAL A 451 -28.74 -9.17 25.23
C VAL A 451 -28.46 -10.19 24.14
N THR A 452 -29.49 -10.89 23.70
CA THR A 452 -29.45 -11.69 22.48
C THR A 452 -29.95 -10.86 21.33
N ILE A 453 -29.07 -10.54 20.38
CA ILE A 453 -29.37 -9.75 19.19
C ILE A 453 -29.92 -10.70 18.12
N PRO A 454 -31.14 -10.49 17.58
CA PRO A 454 -31.72 -11.41 16.62
C PRO A 454 -31.07 -11.28 15.23
N ALA A 455 -31.21 -12.30 14.40
CA ALA A 455 -30.89 -12.22 12.99
C ALA A 455 -31.66 -11.06 12.32
N GLY A 456 -31.07 -10.42 11.31
CA GLY A 456 -31.62 -9.26 10.63
C GLY A 456 -31.43 -7.93 11.37
N ALA A 457 -30.95 -7.93 12.62
CA ALA A 457 -30.67 -6.69 13.34
C ALA A 457 -29.52 -5.91 12.70
N THR A 458 -29.67 -4.59 12.59
CA THR A 458 -28.73 -3.68 11.93
C THR A 458 -28.25 -2.57 12.86
N ASN A 459 -27.17 -1.90 12.47
CA ASN A 459 -26.59 -0.75 13.21
C ASN A 459 -26.38 -1.08 14.69
N ILE A 460 -25.75 -2.21 14.94
CA ILE A 460 -25.47 -2.71 16.26
C ILE A 460 -24.33 -1.90 16.87
N ASP A 461 -24.53 -1.43 18.08
CA ASP A 461 -23.57 -0.65 18.86
C ASP A 461 -23.69 -1.03 20.34
N VAL A 462 -22.76 -1.86 20.81
CA VAL A 462 -22.65 -2.25 22.21
C VAL A 462 -21.40 -1.63 22.80
N LYS A 463 -21.54 -0.99 23.95
CA LYS A 463 -20.46 -0.28 24.64
C LYS A 463 -20.41 -0.68 26.10
N GLN A 464 -19.22 -1.02 26.55
CA GLN A 464 -18.86 -1.10 27.95
C GLN A 464 -17.87 0.03 28.24
N ARG A 465 -18.15 0.81 29.26
CA ARG A 465 -17.28 1.92 29.67
C ARG A 465 -16.72 1.65 31.05
N SER A 466 -15.41 1.65 31.16
CA SER A 466 -14.70 1.55 32.43
C SER A 466 -14.95 2.76 33.32
N HIS A 467 -14.77 2.59 34.62
CA HIS A 467 -14.87 3.67 35.58
C HIS A 467 -13.84 4.78 35.25
N PRO A 468 -14.17 6.07 35.41
CA PRO A 468 -13.23 7.18 35.19
C PRO A 468 -11.92 6.97 35.95
N GLY A 469 -10.79 7.07 35.27
CA GLY A 469 -9.45 6.90 35.83
C GLY A 469 -8.94 5.47 35.96
N VAL A 470 -9.75 4.46 35.58
CA VAL A 470 -9.36 3.05 35.61
C VAL A 470 -9.26 2.54 34.16
N GLN A 471 -8.09 2.06 33.76
CA GLN A 471 -7.90 1.48 32.42
C GLN A 471 -8.45 0.04 32.34
N ASN A 472 -8.45 -0.67 33.44
CA ASN A 472 -8.85 -2.07 33.51
C ASN A 472 -9.76 -2.27 34.73
N ASP A 473 -11.07 -2.34 34.49
CA ASP A 473 -12.08 -2.43 35.55
C ASP A 473 -12.56 -3.86 35.82
N GLY A 474 -11.91 -4.85 35.23
CA GLY A 474 -12.26 -6.26 35.36
C GLY A 474 -13.50 -6.70 34.57
N ASN A 475 -14.06 -5.84 33.71
CA ASN A 475 -15.25 -6.11 32.92
C ASN A 475 -14.95 -6.10 31.43
N TYR A 476 -15.37 -7.13 30.71
CA TYR A 476 -15.06 -7.32 29.29
C TYR A 476 -16.28 -7.81 28.50
N LEU A 477 -16.49 -7.26 27.31
CA LEU A 477 -17.51 -7.76 26.41
C LEU A 477 -17.14 -9.13 25.85
N ALA A 478 -18.08 -10.05 25.88
CA ALA A 478 -17.95 -11.37 25.24
C ALA A 478 -19.10 -11.58 24.24
N LEU A 479 -18.86 -12.43 23.26
CA LEU A 479 -19.81 -12.73 22.20
C LEU A 479 -19.87 -14.22 21.94
N LYS A 480 -21.08 -14.78 21.90
CA LYS A 480 -21.29 -16.19 21.55
C LYS A 480 -22.43 -16.36 20.53
N THR A 481 -22.34 -17.43 19.75
CA THR A 481 -23.40 -17.88 18.84
C THR A 481 -24.56 -18.51 19.60
N ALA A 482 -25.65 -18.79 18.90
CA ALA A 482 -26.79 -19.53 19.48
C ALA A 482 -26.40 -20.95 19.95
N ASP A 483 -25.44 -21.57 19.28
CA ASP A 483 -24.92 -22.90 19.61
C ASP A 483 -23.95 -22.90 20.83
N GLY A 484 -23.73 -21.70 21.42
CA GLY A 484 -22.87 -21.54 22.59
C GLY A 484 -21.38 -21.39 22.27
N GLN A 485 -20.98 -21.39 21.00
CA GLN A 485 -19.59 -21.16 20.61
C GLN A 485 -19.20 -19.69 20.82
N TYR A 486 -18.11 -19.43 21.52
CA TYR A 486 -17.59 -18.09 21.71
C TYR A 486 -16.86 -17.60 20.47
N LEU A 487 -17.18 -16.39 20.07
CA LEU A 487 -16.52 -15.64 18.99
C LEU A 487 -15.57 -14.57 19.54
N LEU A 488 -15.80 -14.12 20.79
CA LEU A 488 -14.99 -13.13 21.48
C LEU A 488 -14.95 -13.42 22.98
N ASN A 489 -13.77 -13.37 23.55
CA ASN A 489 -13.50 -13.44 24.99
C ASN A 489 -14.16 -14.66 25.70
N GLY A 490 -14.17 -15.81 25.00
CA GLY A 490 -14.59 -17.09 25.59
C GLY A 490 -13.51 -17.72 26.45
N ASN A 491 -13.92 -18.67 27.29
CA ASN A 491 -13.00 -19.44 28.16
C ASN A 491 -12.05 -18.58 29.01
N LEU A 492 -12.54 -17.44 29.48
CA LEU A 492 -11.77 -16.44 30.25
C LEU A 492 -10.60 -15.80 29.49
N ALA A 493 -10.47 -16.03 28.18
CA ALA A 493 -9.48 -15.36 27.35
C ALA A 493 -9.94 -13.92 27.04
N ILE A 494 -9.08 -12.95 27.29
CA ILE A 494 -9.38 -11.53 27.11
C ILE A 494 -8.56 -10.99 25.95
N SER A 495 -9.23 -10.43 24.94
CA SER A 495 -8.61 -9.77 23.80
C SER A 495 -8.32 -8.32 24.11
N ALA A 496 -7.04 -7.96 24.16
CA ALA A 496 -6.60 -6.61 24.47
C ALA A 496 -6.70 -5.66 23.26
N VAL A 497 -6.51 -6.17 22.06
CA VAL A 497 -6.41 -5.38 20.81
C VAL A 497 -7.69 -5.44 19.98
N GLU A 498 -7.84 -4.46 19.10
CA GLU A 498 -8.94 -4.43 18.14
C GLU A 498 -8.90 -5.66 17.22
N GLN A 499 -10.07 -6.18 16.88
CA GLN A 499 -10.18 -7.30 15.96
C GLN A 499 -11.49 -7.31 15.18
N ASP A 500 -11.47 -8.01 14.05
CA ASP A 500 -12.63 -8.27 13.22
C ASP A 500 -13.21 -9.64 13.57
N ILE A 501 -14.49 -9.67 13.92
CA ILE A 501 -15.22 -10.91 14.20
C ILE A 501 -16.07 -11.22 12.98
N LEU A 502 -15.72 -12.30 12.28
CA LEU A 502 -16.42 -12.74 11.08
C LEU A 502 -17.58 -13.67 11.44
N VAL A 503 -18.79 -13.31 11.00
CA VAL A 503 -20.02 -14.08 11.19
C VAL A 503 -20.69 -14.22 9.83
N LYS A 504 -20.51 -15.36 9.16
CA LYS A 504 -21.14 -15.67 7.85
C LYS A 504 -21.15 -14.50 6.87
N GLY A 505 -19.97 -13.94 6.59
CA GLY A 505 -19.80 -12.82 5.66
C GLY A 505 -20.03 -11.42 6.25
N THR A 506 -20.65 -11.30 7.41
CA THR A 506 -20.78 -10.04 8.15
C THR A 506 -19.64 -9.89 9.15
N ILE A 507 -19.13 -8.68 9.30
CA ILE A 507 -18.05 -8.38 10.25
C ILE A 507 -18.56 -7.49 11.36
N LEU A 508 -18.31 -7.94 12.61
CA LEU A 508 -18.44 -7.11 13.80
C LEU A 508 -17.05 -6.60 14.18
N LYS A 509 -16.93 -5.29 14.36
CA LYS A 509 -15.71 -4.65 14.82
C LYS A 509 -15.68 -4.64 16.35
N TYR A 510 -14.59 -5.12 16.92
CA TYR A 510 -14.31 -5.03 18.33
C TYR A 510 -13.12 -4.10 18.59
N SER A 511 -13.27 -3.15 19.50
CA SER A 511 -12.26 -2.10 19.75
C SER A 511 -11.05 -2.57 20.56
N GLY A 512 -11.11 -3.76 21.14
CA GLY A 512 -10.16 -4.16 22.19
C GLY A 512 -10.53 -3.62 23.56
N SER A 513 -9.84 -4.11 24.60
CA SER A 513 -10.07 -3.77 26.01
C SER A 513 -9.00 -2.86 26.62
N ILE A 514 -8.02 -2.41 25.84
CA ILE A 514 -6.94 -1.52 26.34
C ILE A 514 -7.46 -0.12 26.70
N THR A 515 -8.51 0.34 26.02
CA THR A 515 -9.06 1.67 26.23
C THR A 515 -10.22 1.64 27.24
N SER A 516 -10.51 2.79 27.85
CA SER A 516 -11.65 2.97 28.78
C SER A 516 -13.04 2.76 28.15
N LEU A 517 -13.10 2.60 26.83
CA LEU A 517 -14.33 2.32 26.07
C LEU A 517 -14.13 1.07 25.22
N GLU A 518 -14.69 -0.03 25.69
CA GLU A 518 -14.80 -1.26 24.93
C GLU A 518 -16.07 -1.23 24.08
N ARG A 519 -15.98 -1.59 22.80
CA ARG A 519 -17.07 -1.41 21.86
C ARG A 519 -17.15 -2.55 20.85
N LEU A 520 -18.37 -3.01 20.59
CA LEU A 520 -18.71 -3.97 19.56
C LEU A 520 -19.70 -3.34 18.59
N GLN A 521 -19.36 -3.29 17.31
CA GLN A 521 -20.17 -2.64 16.27
C GLN A 521 -20.37 -3.50 15.04
N SER A 522 -21.56 -3.43 14.46
CA SER A 522 -21.84 -3.88 13.11
C SER A 522 -22.79 -2.91 12.41
N PHE A 523 -22.48 -2.59 11.18
CA PHE A 523 -23.33 -1.75 10.34
C PHE A 523 -24.37 -2.57 9.58
N TRP A 524 -23.97 -3.76 9.12
CA TRP A 524 -24.78 -4.66 8.29
C TRP A 524 -25.70 -5.56 9.11
N PRO A 525 -26.77 -6.10 8.50
CA PRO A 525 -27.65 -7.05 9.15
C PRO A 525 -26.88 -8.28 9.64
N LEU A 526 -27.21 -8.74 10.84
CA LEU A 526 -26.67 -10.02 11.35
C LEU A 526 -27.30 -11.18 10.57
N PRO A 527 -26.48 -12.14 10.11
CA PRO A 527 -26.99 -13.33 9.44
C PRO A 527 -27.58 -14.37 10.40
N GLU A 528 -27.22 -14.31 11.68
CA GLU A 528 -27.69 -15.24 12.72
C GLU A 528 -27.78 -14.54 14.09
N PRO A 529 -28.56 -15.09 15.03
CA PRO A 529 -28.65 -14.52 16.37
C PRO A 529 -27.31 -14.62 17.12
N LEU A 530 -26.94 -13.54 17.83
CA LEU A 530 -25.73 -13.51 18.65
C LEU A 530 -26.06 -13.04 20.07
N THR A 531 -25.50 -13.70 21.08
CA THR A 531 -25.63 -13.29 22.48
C THR A 531 -24.40 -12.52 22.92
N VAL A 532 -24.64 -11.27 23.31
CA VAL A 532 -23.62 -10.45 23.96
C VAL A 532 -23.63 -10.74 25.45
N GLN A 533 -22.48 -11.00 26.01
CA GLN A 533 -22.26 -11.21 27.43
C GLN A 533 -21.28 -10.19 27.99
N LEU A 534 -21.30 -10.02 29.29
CA LEU A 534 -20.25 -9.35 30.05
C LEU A 534 -19.50 -10.41 30.85
N LEU A 535 -18.20 -10.47 30.68
CA LEU A 535 -17.28 -11.22 31.53
C LEU A 535 -16.77 -10.31 32.63
N THR A 536 -17.07 -10.62 33.89
CA THR A 536 -16.51 -9.95 35.05
C THR A 536 -15.52 -10.88 35.74
N VAL A 537 -14.24 -10.51 35.77
CA VAL A 537 -13.18 -11.31 36.40
C VAL A 537 -13.02 -10.95 37.87
N PRO A 538 -12.68 -11.91 38.76
CA PRO A 538 -12.42 -11.62 40.17
C PRO A 538 -11.23 -10.65 40.34
N GLY A 539 -11.37 -9.66 41.23
CA GLY A 539 -10.33 -8.65 41.51
C GLY A 539 -10.94 -7.36 42.06
N GLU A 540 -10.24 -6.25 41.91
CA GLU A 540 -10.83 -4.91 42.14
C GLU A 540 -11.82 -4.65 41.00
N VAL A 541 -13.09 -4.90 41.26
CA VAL A 541 -14.17 -4.78 40.29
C VAL A 541 -14.94 -3.49 40.53
N PHE A 542 -14.98 -2.66 39.50
CA PHE A 542 -15.86 -1.50 39.47
C PHE A 542 -17.19 -1.87 38.83
N PRO A 543 -18.31 -1.22 39.24
CA PRO A 543 -19.59 -1.51 38.64
C PRO A 543 -19.55 -1.31 37.11
N PRO A 544 -19.88 -2.33 36.32
CA PRO A 544 -19.85 -2.23 34.87
C PRO A 544 -20.97 -1.34 34.36
N LYS A 545 -20.74 -0.65 33.26
CA LYS A 545 -21.73 0.17 32.57
C LYS A 545 -21.84 -0.23 31.12
N VAL A 546 -22.74 -1.14 30.83
CA VAL A 546 -23.00 -1.63 29.47
C VAL A 546 -24.22 -0.91 28.90
N LYS A 547 -24.07 -0.40 27.69
CA LYS A 547 -25.16 0.16 26.87
C LYS A 547 -25.18 -0.51 25.51
N TYR A 548 -26.36 -0.83 25.03
CA TYR A 548 -26.54 -1.36 23.71
C TYR A 548 -27.65 -0.65 22.93
N THR A 549 -27.47 -0.61 21.62
CA THR A 549 -28.46 -0.09 20.67
C THR A 549 -28.35 -0.88 19.37
N PHE A 550 -29.49 -1.27 18.82
CA PHE A 550 -29.60 -1.87 17.48
C PHE A 550 -31.01 -1.69 16.94
N PHE A 551 -31.21 -1.96 15.65
CA PHE A 551 -32.51 -1.87 14.99
C PHE A 551 -32.94 -3.25 14.55
N VAL A 552 -34.18 -3.63 14.85
CA VAL A 552 -34.78 -4.93 14.54
C VAL A 552 -35.88 -4.76 13.51
N PRO A 553 -35.89 -5.53 12.41
CA PRO A 553 -36.99 -5.53 11.46
C PRO A 553 -38.35 -5.76 12.14
N ASN A 554 -39.40 -5.11 11.65
CA ASN A 554 -40.72 -5.15 12.28
C ASN A 554 -41.37 -6.53 12.22
N ASP A 555 -41.00 -7.36 11.27
CA ASP A 555 -41.46 -8.74 11.08
C ASP A 555 -40.74 -9.75 11.99
N VAL A 556 -39.67 -9.33 12.66
CA VAL A 556 -38.96 -10.18 13.62
C VAL A 556 -39.56 -10.02 15.00
N ASN A 557 -40.10 -11.11 15.55
CA ASN A 557 -40.57 -11.16 16.93
C ASN A 557 -39.41 -11.09 17.90
N PHE A 558 -39.22 -9.96 18.52
CA PHE A 558 -38.22 -9.73 19.54
C PHE A 558 -38.84 -9.11 20.78
N SER A 559 -38.73 -9.79 21.90
CA SER A 559 -39.08 -9.27 23.22
C SER A 559 -37.85 -9.22 24.09
N ILE A 560 -37.59 -8.08 24.75
CA ILE A 560 -36.57 -7.98 25.78
C ILE A 560 -37.13 -8.77 26.99
N GLN A 561 -36.56 -9.96 27.24
CA GLN A 561 -36.85 -10.63 28.50
C GLN A 561 -36.39 -9.73 29.63
N SER A 562 -37.29 -9.34 30.49
CA SER A 562 -36.98 -8.45 31.61
C SER A 562 -35.95 -9.14 32.52
N SER A 563 -34.93 -8.40 32.92
CA SER A 563 -33.84 -8.88 33.78
C SER A 563 -34.29 -9.46 35.14
N LYS A 564 -35.55 -9.26 35.50
CA LYS A 564 -36.15 -9.83 36.73
C LYS A 564 -36.37 -11.34 36.70
N GLU A 565 -36.63 -11.91 35.53
CA GLU A 565 -36.85 -13.37 35.41
C GLU A 565 -35.52 -14.14 35.20
N ARG A 566 -34.47 -13.47 34.75
CA ARG A 566 -33.16 -14.10 34.56
C ARG A 566 -32.31 -14.21 35.85
N ALA A 567 -32.61 -13.39 36.85
CA ALA A 567 -31.86 -13.40 38.11
C ALA A 567 -32.09 -14.66 38.96
N THR A 568 -33.04 -15.52 38.59
CA THR A 568 -33.37 -16.71 39.37
C THR A 568 -32.81 -18.04 38.82
N THR A 569 -32.19 -18.03 37.63
CA THR A 569 -31.68 -19.26 37.00
C THR A 569 -30.17 -19.36 36.83
N ASN A 570 -29.43 -18.25 37.03
CA ASN A 570 -27.97 -18.28 37.02
C ASN A 570 -27.41 -17.71 38.32
N VAL A 571 -27.74 -18.31 39.44
CA VAL A 571 -26.86 -18.28 40.61
C VAL A 571 -25.65 -19.10 40.18
N ILE A 572 -24.66 -18.44 39.57
CA ILE A 572 -23.31 -18.97 39.57
C ILE A 572 -22.94 -19.00 41.06
N GLN A 573 -22.97 -20.19 41.63
CA GLN A 573 -22.29 -20.40 42.90
C GLN A 573 -20.91 -19.75 42.73
N PRO A 574 -20.45 -18.94 43.69
CA PRO A 574 -19.08 -18.44 43.64
C PRO A 574 -18.22 -19.66 43.30
N LEU A 575 -17.22 -19.47 42.45
CA LEU A 575 -16.21 -20.50 42.14
C LEU A 575 -15.51 -20.92 43.45
N LEU A 576 -16.22 -21.62 44.31
CA LEU A 576 -15.70 -22.35 45.46
C LEU A 576 -15.13 -23.69 45.01
N ASN A 577 -15.16 -23.98 43.71
CA ASN A 577 -14.66 -25.22 43.18
C ASN A 577 -13.14 -25.11 43.03
N ALA A 578 -12.48 -26.02 43.65
CA ALA A 578 -11.06 -26.23 43.46
C ALA A 578 -10.73 -26.39 41.98
N GLN A 579 -9.58 -25.89 41.58
CA GLN A 579 -9.08 -25.94 40.20
C GLN A 579 -7.81 -26.77 40.11
N TRP A 580 -7.59 -27.37 38.93
CA TRP A 580 -6.33 -28.03 38.64
C TRP A 580 -5.23 -26.99 38.42
N VAL A 581 -4.22 -26.99 39.28
CA VAL A 581 -3.03 -26.16 39.21
C VAL A 581 -1.90 -26.99 38.64
N LEU A 582 -1.23 -26.42 37.61
CA LEU A 582 -0.17 -27.09 36.87
C LEU A 582 1.19 -26.57 37.33
N GLY A 583 2.09 -27.48 37.66
CA GLY A 583 3.51 -27.17 37.85
C GLY A 583 4.27 -27.15 36.52
N ASP A 584 5.53 -26.78 36.60
CA ASP A 584 6.43 -26.78 35.44
C ASP A 584 6.76 -28.21 35.01
N TRP A 585 7.01 -28.40 33.71
CA TRP A 585 7.45 -29.67 33.18
C TRP A 585 8.87 -29.98 33.66
N SER A 586 9.10 -31.22 34.12
CA SER A 586 10.44 -31.70 34.44
C SER A 586 11.35 -31.70 33.21
N GLU A 587 12.62 -31.81 33.41
CA GLU A 587 13.55 -32.16 32.33
C GLU A 587 13.15 -33.49 31.69
N CYS A 588 13.52 -33.66 30.42
CA CYS A 588 13.25 -34.95 29.75
C CYS A 588 14.03 -36.09 30.41
N SER A 589 13.37 -37.20 30.62
CA SER A 589 14.00 -38.39 31.27
C SER A 589 15.14 -39.00 30.45
N SER A 590 15.30 -38.57 29.19
CA SER A 590 16.36 -39.01 28.30
C SER A 590 16.97 -37.80 27.58
N SER A 591 18.30 -37.74 27.51
CA SER A 591 19.03 -36.69 26.79
C SER A 591 19.01 -36.89 25.27
N CYS A 592 18.69 -38.09 24.79
CA CYS A 592 18.48 -38.42 23.38
C CYS A 592 17.53 -39.60 23.27
N GLY A 593 16.85 -39.74 22.12
CA GLY A 593 15.83 -40.78 21.93
C GLY A 593 14.53 -40.45 22.64
N ALA A 594 13.61 -41.39 22.69
CA ALA A 594 12.31 -41.22 23.31
C ALA A 594 12.41 -41.13 24.83
N GLY A 595 11.96 -40.05 25.42
CA GLY A 595 11.86 -39.79 26.84
C GLY A 595 10.49 -39.30 27.26
N TRP A 596 10.29 -39.09 28.55
CA TRP A 596 9.07 -38.53 29.13
C TRP A 596 9.37 -37.35 30.02
N GLN A 597 8.53 -36.34 29.97
CA GLN A 597 8.47 -35.23 30.92
C GLN A 597 7.22 -35.40 31.78
N ARG A 598 7.33 -35.00 33.03
CA ARG A 598 6.20 -35.01 33.97
C ARG A 598 6.06 -33.63 34.60
N ARG A 599 4.84 -33.29 35.02
CA ARG A 599 4.53 -32.09 35.79
C ARG A 599 3.60 -32.43 36.94
N ALA A 600 3.65 -31.64 38.01
CA ALA A 600 2.67 -31.72 39.08
C ALA A 600 1.31 -31.18 38.57
N VAL A 601 0.24 -31.93 38.84
CA VAL A 601 -1.14 -31.53 38.58
C VAL A 601 -1.89 -31.70 39.89
N GLU A 602 -2.15 -30.58 40.56
CA GLU A 602 -2.74 -30.56 41.90
C GLU A 602 -4.09 -29.85 41.88
N CYS A 603 -5.09 -30.47 42.50
CA CYS A 603 -6.36 -29.81 42.75
C CYS A 603 -6.21 -28.88 43.96
N ARG A 604 -6.41 -27.57 43.75
CA ARG A 604 -6.33 -26.56 44.81
C ARG A 604 -7.60 -25.72 44.89
N ASP A 605 -8.00 -25.40 46.10
CA ASP A 605 -9.10 -24.48 46.36
C ASP A 605 -8.71 -23.00 46.05
N PRO A 606 -9.65 -22.03 46.04
CA PRO A 606 -9.35 -20.61 45.79
C PRO A 606 -8.40 -19.98 46.80
N ARG A 607 -8.14 -20.63 47.94
CA ARG A 607 -7.16 -20.21 48.95
C ARG A 607 -5.80 -20.87 48.75
N GLY A 608 -5.64 -21.65 47.66
CA GLY A 608 -4.39 -22.36 47.35
C GLY A 608 -4.13 -23.62 48.14
N GLN A 609 -5.10 -24.11 48.92
CA GLN A 609 -4.98 -25.37 49.70
C GLN A 609 -5.38 -26.57 48.84
N ALA A 610 -4.79 -27.73 49.09
CA ALA A 610 -5.13 -28.97 48.41
C ALA A 610 -6.63 -29.31 48.61
N SER A 611 -7.30 -29.67 47.53
CA SER A 611 -8.72 -30.01 47.49
C SER A 611 -8.95 -31.28 46.70
N THR A 612 -10.05 -31.95 46.98
CA THR A 612 -10.48 -33.16 46.29
C THR A 612 -11.73 -32.93 45.45
N THR A 613 -12.16 -31.68 45.29
CA THR A 613 -13.43 -31.34 44.64
C THR A 613 -13.30 -30.93 43.17
N CYS A 614 -12.11 -31.08 42.57
CA CYS A 614 -11.93 -30.87 41.14
C CYS A 614 -12.61 -31.98 40.32
N ASP A 615 -13.11 -31.63 39.17
CA ASP A 615 -13.66 -32.61 38.23
C ASP A 615 -12.53 -33.46 37.62
N GLU A 616 -12.53 -34.75 37.93
CA GLU A 616 -11.53 -35.69 37.39
C GLU A 616 -11.58 -35.82 35.87
N ALA A 617 -12.74 -35.58 35.23
CA ALA A 617 -12.87 -35.58 33.77
C ALA A 617 -12.13 -34.43 33.09
N LEU A 618 -11.84 -33.36 33.84
CA LEU A 618 -11.10 -32.19 33.37
C LEU A 618 -9.64 -32.15 33.84
N LYS A 619 -9.14 -33.27 34.40
CA LYS A 619 -7.76 -33.37 34.88
C LYS A 619 -6.78 -33.27 33.70
N PRO A 620 -5.91 -32.24 33.67
CA PRO A 620 -4.90 -32.13 32.65
C PRO A 620 -3.86 -33.26 32.71
N GLU A 621 -3.27 -33.59 31.57
CA GLU A 621 -2.20 -34.59 31.49
C GLU A 621 -0.99 -34.19 32.34
N ASP A 622 -0.48 -35.13 33.13
CA ASP A 622 0.69 -34.97 33.98
C ASP A 622 1.99 -35.49 33.34
N GLY A 623 1.90 -36.10 32.16
CA GLY A 623 3.02 -36.63 31.41
C GLY A 623 2.90 -36.41 29.90
N LYS A 624 3.99 -36.12 29.23
CA LYS A 624 4.07 -36.06 27.78
C LYS A 624 5.39 -36.63 27.25
N PRO A 625 5.42 -37.15 26.03
CA PRO A 625 6.67 -37.60 25.43
C PRO A 625 7.59 -36.41 25.13
N CYS A 626 8.89 -36.62 25.23
CA CYS A 626 9.95 -35.64 24.89
C CYS A 626 11.13 -36.38 24.24
N GLY A 627 12.07 -35.59 23.65
CA GLY A 627 13.29 -36.13 23.04
C GLY A 627 13.04 -36.71 21.65
N SER A 628 13.08 -35.83 20.63
CA SER A 628 12.94 -36.24 19.22
C SER A 628 14.29 -36.44 18.50
N GLN A 629 15.42 -36.15 19.15
CA GLN A 629 16.74 -36.33 18.53
C GLN A 629 17.24 -37.77 18.73
N PRO A 630 17.62 -38.47 17.64
CA PRO A 630 18.23 -39.79 17.76
C PRO A 630 19.54 -39.73 18.54
N CYS A 631 19.82 -40.76 19.35
CA CYS A 631 21.11 -40.88 20.02
C CYS A 631 22.22 -41.05 18.96
N ALA A 632 23.31 -40.31 19.07
CA ALA A 632 24.48 -40.56 18.26
C ALA A 632 25.05 -41.93 18.58
N LEU A 633 25.30 -42.74 17.55
CA LEU A 633 25.96 -44.04 17.63
C LEU A 633 27.39 -43.92 18.12
#